data_b838e0274d75b16ab37365253065e57c
#
_entry.id   b838e0274d75b16ab37365253065e57c
#
_cell.length_a   1.000
_cell.length_b   1.000
_cell.length_c   1.000
_cell.angle_alpha   90.00
_cell.angle_beta   90.00
_cell.angle_gamma   90.00
#
_symmetry.space_group_name_H-M   'P 1'
#
loop_
_entity.id
_entity.type
_entity.pdbx_description
1 polymer ?
#
loop_
_entity_poly.entity_id
_entity_poly.type
_entity_poly.pdbx_seq_one_letter_code
_entity_poly.pdbx_strand_id
1 'polypeptide(L)'
;MRRLIATSEYKRRCAAWLAAAGVAVTVCSGCVSRRMMVYCNPPDALVLLEGKEVGYTPVAVDFTFYGTREITLIKDGYETKKVMQRVPAPWYQWPVIEFFSDNLLFGHVTDRQRFVYSLEPRVMPSNEDTLDRGESLRSESMLSP
;
A
#
# COMPACT_ATOMS: atom_id res chain seq x y z
N MET A 1 62.92 -0.64 23.58
CA MET A 1 61.66 -0.13 24.22
C MET A 1 60.76 0.74 23.35
N ARG A 2 61.21 1.53 22.38
CA ARG A 2 60.38 2.39 21.53
C ARG A 2 59.38 1.67 20.58
N ARG A 3 59.64 0.45 20.14
CA ARG A 3 58.77 -0.30 19.18
C ARG A 3 57.49 -0.88 19.80
N LEU A 4 57.49 -1.18 21.08
CA LEU A 4 56.33 -1.76 21.79
C LEU A 4 55.22 -0.72 22.10
N ILE A 5 55.61 0.53 22.23
CA ILE A 5 54.64 1.61 22.52
C ILE A 5 53.84 1.98 21.25
N ALA A 6 54.50 1.96 20.07
CA ALA A 6 53.84 2.27 18.80
C ALA A 6 52.76 1.28 18.41
N THR A 7 52.92 -0.01 18.75
CA THR A 7 51.92 -1.06 18.44
C THR A 7 50.67 -0.96 19.35
N SER A 8 50.85 -0.50 20.58
CA SER A 8 49.73 -0.29 21.51
C SER A 8 48.83 0.88 21.07
N GLU A 9 49.46 2.00 20.72
CA GLU A 9 48.76 3.19 20.21
C GLU A 9 47.99 2.90 18.91
N TYR A 10 48.60 2.17 17.99
CA TYR A 10 47.95 1.76 16.75
C TYR A 10 46.70 0.89 16.99
N LYS A 11 46.82 -0.12 17.86
CA LYS A 11 45.69 -0.98 18.25
C LYS A 11 44.53 -0.20 18.88
N ARG A 12 44.81 0.75 19.75
CA ARG A 12 43.81 1.62 20.39
C ARG A 12 43.13 2.53 19.36
N ARG A 13 43.86 3.08 18.41
CA ARG A 13 43.30 3.90 17.32
C ARG A 13 42.41 3.05 16.41
N CYS A 14 42.84 1.86 15.99
CA CYS A 14 42.03 0.95 15.22
C CYS A 14 40.73 0.53 15.95
N ALA A 15 40.84 0.23 17.25
CA ALA A 15 39.65 -0.09 18.06
C ALA A 15 38.68 1.10 18.19
N ALA A 16 39.19 2.32 18.33
CA ALA A 16 38.38 3.53 18.36
C ALA A 16 37.67 3.79 17.01
N TRP A 17 38.36 3.59 15.88
CA TRP A 17 37.75 3.69 14.55
C TRP A 17 36.69 2.63 14.31
N LEU A 18 36.89 1.39 14.74
CA LEU A 18 35.90 0.32 14.65
C LEU A 18 34.68 0.59 15.53
N ALA A 19 34.89 1.11 16.74
CA ALA A 19 33.79 1.51 17.62
C ALA A 19 33.01 2.69 17.04
N ALA A 20 33.67 3.70 16.49
CA ALA A 20 33.03 4.83 15.83
C ALA A 20 32.24 4.41 14.59
N ALA A 21 32.79 3.50 13.78
CA ALA A 21 32.09 2.92 12.63
C ALA A 21 30.87 2.11 13.06
N GLY A 22 30.97 1.32 14.14
CA GLY A 22 29.83 0.56 14.70
C GLY A 22 28.69 1.47 15.18
N VAL A 23 29.02 2.58 15.88
CA VAL A 23 28.03 3.58 16.30
C VAL A 23 27.40 4.30 15.11
N ALA A 24 28.17 4.63 14.07
CA ALA A 24 27.66 5.28 12.87
C ALA A 24 26.63 4.39 12.13
N VAL A 25 26.86 3.09 12.06
CA VAL A 25 25.91 2.13 11.43
C VAL A 25 24.59 2.02 12.19
N THR A 26 24.61 2.10 13.53
CA THR A 26 23.39 2.01 14.35
C THR A 26 22.51 3.26 14.30
N VAL A 27 23.06 4.43 13.96
CA VAL A 27 22.30 5.69 13.87
C VAL A 27 21.62 5.88 12.51
N CYS A 28 22.02 5.12 11.49
CA CYS A 28 21.52 5.24 10.12
C CYS A 28 20.23 4.44 9.82
N SER A 29 19.42 4.08 10.81
CA SER A 29 18.12 3.43 10.57
C SER A 29 17.09 4.45 10.07
N GLY A 30 16.99 4.65 8.75
CA GLY A 30 15.94 5.44 8.12
C GLY A 30 14.61 4.68 8.10
N CYS A 31 13.51 5.32 8.53
CA CYS A 31 12.17 4.76 8.38
C CYS A 31 11.55 5.28 7.08
N VAL A 32 11.20 4.37 6.16
CA VAL A 32 10.41 4.69 4.96
C VAL A 32 8.94 4.46 5.26
N SER A 33 8.12 5.52 5.14
CA SER A 33 6.66 5.44 5.29
C SER A 33 6.01 5.47 3.91
N ARG A 34 5.27 4.41 3.58
CA ARG A 34 4.55 4.27 2.32
C ARG A 34 3.06 4.38 2.60
N ARG A 35 2.42 5.38 2.01
CA ARG A 35 1.01 5.68 2.26
C ARG A 35 0.25 5.91 0.97
N MET A 36 -0.89 5.25 0.82
CA MET A 36 -1.83 5.53 -0.26
C MET A 36 -3.07 6.24 0.28
N MET A 37 -3.56 7.21 -0.51
CA MET A 37 -4.78 7.96 -0.24
C MET A 37 -5.84 7.51 -1.23
N VAL A 38 -6.96 7.03 -0.71
CA VAL A 38 -8.11 6.60 -1.51
C VAL A 38 -9.20 7.65 -1.40
N TYR A 39 -9.60 8.20 -2.55
CA TYR A 39 -10.70 9.13 -2.69
C TYR A 39 -11.82 8.49 -3.51
N CYS A 40 -13.05 8.84 -3.21
CA CYS A 40 -14.21 8.41 -3.97
C CYS A 40 -15.18 9.59 -4.20
N ASN A 41 -15.82 9.57 -5.34
CA ASN A 41 -16.96 10.41 -5.63
C ASN A 41 -18.19 9.51 -5.86
N PRO A 42 -19.23 9.61 -5.02
CA PRO A 42 -19.39 10.49 -3.85
C PRO A 42 -18.47 10.08 -2.68
N PRO A 43 -18.18 11.01 -1.75
CA PRO A 43 -17.40 10.72 -0.54
C PRO A 43 -18.14 9.76 0.40
N ASP A 44 -17.50 9.36 1.50
CA ASP A 44 -18.05 8.44 2.51
C ASP A 44 -18.41 7.06 1.96
N ALA A 45 -17.63 6.54 1.03
CA ALA A 45 -17.68 5.15 0.62
C ALA A 45 -16.81 4.30 1.54
N LEU A 46 -17.32 3.17 2.01
CA LEU A 46 -16.55 2.17 2.76
C LEU A 46 -15.51 1.54 1.84
N VAL A 47 -14.26 1.52 2.30
CA VAL A 47 -13.12 0.96 1.57
C VAL A 47 -12.69 -0.35 2.21
N LEU A 48 -12.68 -1.42 1.41
CA LEU A 48 -12.03 -2.66 1.79
C LEU A 48 -10.76 -2.84 0.95
N LEU A 49 -9.67 -3.16 1.61
CA LEU A 49 -8.41 -3.53 0.98
C LEU A 49 -8.18 -5.03 1.19
N GLU A 50 -8.13 -5.79 0.09
CA GLU A 50 -7.95 -7.24 0.14
C GLU A 50 -8.99 -7.94 1.05
N GLY A 51 -10.24 -7.44 1.03
CA GLY A 51 -11.33 -7.94 1.85
C GLY A 51 -11.35 -7.43 3.31
N LYS A 52 -10.33 -6.68 3.74
CA LYS A 52 -10.26 -6.10 5.07
C LYS A 52 -10.76 -4.66 5.05
N GLU A 53 -11.67 -4.34 5.95
CA GLU A 53 -12.18 -2.98 6.13
C GLU A 53 -11.08 -2.04 6.63
N VAL A 54 -10.94 -0.89 5.96
CA VAL A 54 -9.91 0.12 6.26
C VAL A 54 -10.54 1.42 6.76
N GLY A 55 -11.73 1.75 6.30
CA GLY A 55 -12.47 2.94 6.70
C GLY A 55 -13.24 3.58 5.55
N TYR A 56 -13.67 4.83 5.75
CA TYR A 56 -14.47 5.57 4.79
C TYR A 56 -13.64 6.59 4.02
N THR A 57 -13.96 6.79 2.73
CA THR A 57 -13.26 7.78 1.89
C THR A 57 -13.56 9.23 2.32
N PRO A 58 -12.55 10.13 2.37
CA PRO A 58 -11.15 9.90 2.02
C PRO A 58 -10.36 9.19 3.13
N VAL A 59 -9.68 8.10 2.80
CA VAL A 59 -8.92 7.31 3.77
C VAL A 59 -7.46 7.16 3.33
N ALA A 60 -6.56 7.20 4.32
CA ALA A 60 -5.14 6.97 4.15
C ALA A 60 -4.78 5.58 4.67
N VAL A 61 -4.11 4.80 3.85
CA VAL A 61 -3.72 3.42 4.15
C VAL A 61 -2.22 3.29 4.02
N ASP A 62 -1.59 2.82 5.08
CA ASP A 62 -0.18 2.49 5.05
C ASP A 62 0.02 1.11 4.40
N PHE A 63 1.03 0.96 3.57
CA PHE A 63 1.34 -0.29 2.92
C PHE A 63 2.83 -0.60 2.97
N THR A 64 3.17 -1.89 2.99
CA THR A 64 4.55 -2.34 3.10
C THR A 64 5.15 -2.71 1.75
N PHE A 65 4.35 -3.35 0.89
CA PHE A 65 4.82 -3.88 -0.39
C PHE A 65 4.09 -3.24 -1.57
N TYR A 66 4.83 -2.95 -2.62
CA TYR A 66 4.28 -2.55 -3.91
C TYR A 66 3.70 -3.77 -4.63
N GLY A 67 2.74 -3.54 -5.51
CA GLY A 67 2.09 -4.61 -6.27
C GLY A 67 0.66 -4.26 -6.64
N THR A 68 -0.08 -5.25 -7.13
CA THR A 68 -1.50 -5.10 -7.42
C THR A 68 -2.31 -5.48 -6.19
N ARG A 69 -3.21 -4.58 -5.78
CA ARG A 69 -4.08 -4.75 -4.62
C ARG A 69 -5.53 -4.63 -5.01
N GLU A 70 -6.36 -5.46 -4.41
CA GLU A 70 -7.79 -5.40 -4.57
C GLU A 70 -8.37 -4.32 -3.65
N ILE A 71 -9.04 -3.33 -4.25
CA ILE A 71 -9.77 -2.28 -3.54
C ILE A 71 -11.24 -2.45 -3.86
N THR A 72 -12.06 -2.65 -2.84
CA THR A 72 -13.51 -2.70 -2.95
C THR A 72 -14.12 -1.47 -2.30
N LEU A 73 -14.97 -0.78 -3.04
CA LEU A 73 -15.67 0.42 -2.61
C LEU A 73 -17.16 0.11 -2.49
N ILE A 74 -17.73 0.35 -1.32
CA ILE A 74 -19.13 0.08 -1.01
C ILE A 74 -19.77 1.35 -0.50
N LYS A 75 -20.91 1.72 -1.08
CA LYS A 75 -21.74 2.84 -0.61
C LYS A 75 -23.20 2.56 -0.88
N ASP A 76 -24.06 2.89 0.09
CA ASP A 76 -25.50 2.72 -0.04
C ASP A 76 -26.06 3.54 -1.20
N GLY A 77 -26.91 2.91 -2.01
CA GLY A 77 -27.49 3.50 -3.21
C GLY A 77 -26.58 3.54 -4.43
N TYR A 78 -25.37 2.99 -4.34
CA TYR A 78 -24.39 2.91 -5.42
C TYR A 78 -23.99 1.48 -5.70
N GLU A 79 -23.47 1.23 -6.89
CA GLU A 79 -22.92 -0.07 -7.22
C GLU A 79 -21.59 -0.30 -6.51
N THR A 80 -21.41 -1.50 -5.97
CA THR A 80 -20.14 -1.91 -5.38
C THR A 80 -19.07 -2.00 -6.46
N LYS A 81 -18.01 -1.22 -6.31
CA LYS A 81 -16.90 -1.19 -7.27
C LYS A 81 -15.70 -1.94 -6.74
N LYS A 82 -15.29 -2.97 -7.46
CA LYS A 82 -14.10 -3.77 -7.18
C LYS A 82 -13.03 -3.49 -8.23
N VAL A 83 -11.86 -3.03 -7.79
CA VAL A 83 -10.78 -2.61 -8.67
C VAL A 83 -9.47 -3.25 -8.25
N MET A 84 -8.76 -3.84 -9.21
CA MET A 84 -7.39 -4.30 -9.03
C MET A 84 -6.44 -3.14 -9.31
N GLN A 85 -6.08 -2.42 -8.25
CA GLN A 85 -5.22 -1.25 -8.35
C GLN A 85 -3.76 -1.64 -8.29
N ARG A 86 -3.02 -1.31 -9.34
CA ARG A 86 -1.57 -1.43 -9.33
C ARG A 86 -0.93 -0.24 -8.63
N VAL A 87 -0.15 -0.54 -7.60
CA VAL A 87 0.69 0.42 -6.87
C VAL A 87 2.12 0.23 -7.39
N PRO A 88 2.60 1.09 -8.30
CA PRO A 88 3.92 0.92 -8.91
C PRO A 88 5.03 1.24 -7.90
N ALA A 89 6.09 0.44 -7.93
CA ALA A 89 7.30 0.75 -7.19
C ALA A 89 8.03 1.91 -7.89
N PRO A 90 8.47 2.94 -7.16
CA PRO A 90 9.29 3.99 -7.74
C PRO A 90 10.66 3.47 -8.16
N TRP A 91 11.31 4.16 -9.11
CA TRP A 91 12.59 3.73 -9.70
C TRP A 91 13.74 3.57 -8.70
N TYR A 92 13.70 4.28 -7.58
CA TYR A 92 14.72 4.19 -6.52
C TYR A 92 14.60 2.93 -5.66
N GLN A 93 13.57 2.11 -5.87
CA GLN A 93 13.38 0.80 -5.22
C GLN A 93 14.01 -0.38 -5.99
N TRP A 94 14.90 -0.10 -6.93
CA TRP A 94 15.72 -1.16 -7.52
C TRP A 94 16.67 -1.73 -6.45
N PRO A 95 16.90 -3.06 -6.40
CA PRO A 95 17.53 -3.74 -5.25
C PRO A 95 18.86 -3.13 -4.78
N VAL A 96 19.64 -2.57 -5.71
CA VAL A 96 20.92 -1.93 -5.40
C VAL A 96 20.71 -0.52 -4.83
N ILE A 97 19.76 0.23 -5.39
CA ILE A 97 19.47 1.62 -5.00
C ILE A 97 18.69 1.63 -3.70
N GLU A 98 17.79 0.67 -3.48
CA GLU A 98 17.01 0.50 -2.25
C GLU A 98 17.92 0.34 -1.03
N PHE A 99 18.99 -0.47 -1.15
CA PHE A 99 19.97 -0.62 -0.07
C PHE A 99 20.63 0.72 0.32
N PHE A 100 20.97 1.55 -0.67
CA PHE A 100 21.57 2.86 -0.42
C PHE A 100 20.53 3.89 0.03
N SER A 101 19.32 3.88 -0.51
CA SER A 101 18.26 4.83 -0.14
C SER A 101 17.76 4.61 1.29
N ASP A 102 17.60 3.39 1.71
CA ASP A 102 17.09 3.05 3.04
C ASP A 102 18.14 3.23 4.14
N ASN A 103 19.44 3.12 3.77
CA ASN A 103 20.54 3.19 4.75
C ASN A 103 21.35 4.50 4.72
N LEU A 104 21.40 5.21 3.60
CA LEU A 104 22.26 6.40 3.43
C LEU A 104 21.49 7.72 3.32
N LEU A 105 20.19 7.70 2.99
CA LEU A 105 19.38 8.91 2.96
C LEU A 105 18.99 9.30 4.38
N PHE A 106 19.65 10.34 4.90
CA PHE A 106 19.27 11.00 6.14
C PHE A 106 17.96 11.75 5.93
N GLY A 107 16.81 11.08 6.12
CA GLY A 107 15.49 11.70 6.01
C GLY A 107 14.36 10.68 5.98
N HIS A 108 13.19 11.12 6.44
CA HIS A 108 11.97 10.34 6.35
C HIS A 108 11.42 10.44 4.93
N VAL A 109 11.67 9.42 4.10
CA VAL A 109 11.11 9.34 2.75
C VAL A 109 9.67 8.86 2.86
N THR A 110 8.73 9.73 2.49
CA THR A 110 7.30 9.41 2.45
C THR A 110 6.85 9.29 1.01
N ASP A 111 6.50 8.08 0.57
CA ASP A 111 5.81 7.86 -0.71
C ASP A 111 4.30 7.98 -0.48
N ARG A 112 3.68 8.98 -1.14
CA ARG A 112 2.25 9.24 -1.07
C ARG A 112 1.62 9.05 -2.43
N GLN A 113 0.90 7.96 -2.61
CA GLN A 113 0.15 7.70 -3.83
C GLN A 113 -1.32 8.08 -3.62
N ARG A 114 -1.94 8.69 -4.64
CA ARG A 114 -3.32 9.16 -4.61
C ARG A 114 -4.12 8.45 -5.69
N PHE A 115 -5.20 7.80 -5.27
CA PHE A 115 -6.15 7.13 -6.14
C PHE A 115 -7.53 7.76 -6.00
N VAL A 116 -8.19 8.07 -7.13
CA VAL A 116 -9.50 8.67 -7.17
C VAL A 116 -10.43 7.76 -7.96
N TYR A 117 -11.55 7.41 -7.37
CA TYR A 117 -12.57 6.55 -7.96
C TYR A 117 -13.90 7.28 -8.06
N SER A 118 -14.77 6.83 -8.98
CA SER A 118 -16.18 7.23 -9.05
C SER A 118 -17.05 6.00 -8.94
N LEU A 119 -18.12 6.11 -8.15
CA LEU A 119 -19.17 5.11 -8.04
C LEU A 119 -20.35 5.53 -8.92
N GLU A 120 -21.00 4.55 -9.52
CA GLU A 120 -22.22 4.74 -10.30
C GLU A 120 -23.44 4.47 -9.42
N PRO A 121 -24.51 5.29 -9.52
CA PRO A 121 -25.74 5.03 -8.81
C PRO A 121 -26.30 3.67 -9.18
N ARG A 122 -26.76 2.93 -8.19
CA ARG A 122 -27.41 1.62 -8.43
C ARG A 122 -28.78 1.85 -9.07
N VAL A 123 -28.93 1.39 -10.30
CA VAL A 123 -30.22 1.36 -10.98
C VAL A 123 -30.99 0.15 -10.47
N MET A 124 -32.06 0.38 -9.72
CA MET A 124 -32.97 -0.70 -9.36
C MET A 124 -33.93 -0.97 -10.54
N PRO A 125 -34.02 -2.19 -11.03
CA PRO A 125 -35.00 -2.55 -12.05
C PRO A 125 -36.40 -2.31 -11.48
N SER A 126 -37.35 -1.99 -12.36
CA SER A 126 -38.75 -1.83 -11.95
C SER A 126 -39.32 -3.16 -11.43
N ASN A 127 -40.36 -3.08 -10.60
CA ASN A 127 -41.02 -4.28 -10.12
C ASN A 127 -41.58 -5.11 -11.28
N GLU A 128 -42.05 -4.44 -12.34
CA GLU A 128 -42.56 -5.10 -13.56
C GLU A 128 -41.48 -5.90 -14.27
N ASP A 129 -40.31 -5.27 -14.52
CA ASP A 129 -39.16 -5.97 -15.13
C ASP A 129 -38.69 -7.18 -14.31
N THR A 130 -38.82 -7.08 -12.99
CA THR A 130 -38.44 -8.17 -12.09
C THR A 130 -39.42 -9.34 -12.16
N LEU A 131 -40.72 -9.03 -12.22
CA LEU A 131 -41.78 -10.02 -12.38
C LEU A 131 -41.70 -10.71 -13.73
N ASP A 132 -41.57 -9.97 -14.84
CA ASP A 132 -41.42 -10.50 -16.18
C ASP A 132 -40.23 -11.44 -16.32
N ARG A 133 -39.09 -11.05 -15.71
CA ARG A 133 -37.89 -11.89 -15.67
C ARG A 133 -38.14 -13.17 -14.85
N GLY A 134 -38.85 -13.05 -13.73
CA GLY A 134 -39.22 -14.19 -12.90
C GLY A 134 -40.14 -15.17 -13.64
N GLU A 135 -41.10 -14.67 -14.42
CA GLU A 135 -42.01 -15.49 -15.24
C GLU A 135 -41.28 -16.16 -16.41
N SER A 136 -40.38 -15.44 -17.07
CA SER A 136 -39.55 -16.00 -18.16
C SER A 136 -38.69 -17.16 -17.68
N LEU A 137 -38.02 -17.01 -16.53
CA LEU A 137 -37.20 -18.07 -15.92
C LEU A 137 -38.04 -19.28 -15.50
N ARG A 138 -39.27 -19.04 -14.99
CA ARG A 138 -40.20 -20.13 -14.64
C ARG A 138 -40.64 -20.91 -15.87
N SER A 139 -40.98 -20.21 -16.95
CA SER A 139 -41.38 -20.86 -18.22
C SER A 139 -40.21 -21.65 -18.82
N GLU A 140 -39.01 -21.13 -18.79
CA GLU A 140 -37.82 -21.82 -19.28
C GLU A 140 -37.50 -23.08 -18.48
N SER A 141 -37.63 -23.01 -17.13
CA SER A 141 -37.43 -24.17 -16.27
C SER A 141 -38.45 -25.28 -16.46
N MET A 142 -39.68 -24.95 -16.91
CA MET A 142 -40.72 -25.93 -17.24
C MET A 142 -40.51 -26.58 -18.60
N LEU A 143 -39.76 -25.95 -19.51
CA LEU A 143 -39.49 -26.46 -20.86
C LEU A 143 -38.19 -27.28 -20.95
N SER A 144 -37.38 -27.25 -19.91
CA SER A 144 -36.14 -28.04 -19.82
C SER A 144 -36.44 -29.41 -19.20
N PRO A 145 -36.32 -30.54 -19.95
CA PRO A 145 -36.56 -31.89 -19.46
C PRO A 145 -35.50 -32.36 -18.45
#